data_08555f9033bf153b1d4f802ed35d4553
#
_entry.id   08555f9033bf153b1d4f802ed35d4553
#
_cell.length_a   1.000
_cell.length_b   1.000
_cell.length_c   1.000
_cell.angle_alpha   90.00
_cell.angle_beta   90.00
_cell.angle_gamma   90.00
#
_symmetry.space_group_name_H-M   'P 1'
#
loop_
_entity.id
_entity.type
_entity.pdbx_description
1 polymer ?
#
loop_
_entity_poly.entity_id
_entity_poly.type
_entity_poly.pdbx_seq_one_letter_code
_entity_poly.pdbx_strand_id
1 'polypeptide(L)'
;VTTSGVQEDVHDRPPMTERRLHPVTPLRRAWAPVAVLMGWAVHDLDGAQRQLTRLTTTTLLIGLGVLIPAAALYGFLSWWFTHFAVTDSELRVRTGLLFRRTAHIRLERIQAIDVTQPLLARVAGVAKLKLDVIGTDKKDELAFLGAGEARALRAELLARAAGFAPETAHEVGEAPSRQMLRVPPGVLAVSLLLTGATWVWLLVAAVALPLLWTATHSLWTVLAAGVPMLGAAGASSVGRFVAEYDWTLGESPDGLRIDHGLLDRAHETVPPGRVQTVRLVEPLLWRRRGWVRVELDVAGSSNSLLLPVAPREIAESVVARVLPGVTVPPPEALVRPPRRAHWCVPVWWRGYGLAVTDAVFAARHGLLRRSLSLVPHAKVQSVRLVQGPWQRARGVADVHVDTGANGTVAARLRPADEAAVLLRAQAERSRTGRRDALPDRWMA
;
A
#
# COMPACT_ATOMS: atom_id res chain seq x y z
N VAL A 1 -4.56 31.29 50.57
CA VAL A 1 -4.75 31.31 49.11
C VAL A 1 -5.30 29.99 48.74
N THR A 2 -6.59 29.92 48.51
CA THR A 2 -7.43 28.78 48.19
C THR A 2 -7.19 28.32 46.75
N THR A 3 -6.66 27.12 46.60
CA THR A 3 -6.67 26.38 45.32
C THR A 3 -8.04 25.76 45.09
N SER A 4 -8.85 26.39 44.28
CA SER A 4 -10.12 25.85 43.79
C SER A 4 -9.82 24.79 42.73
N GLY A 5 -10.04 23.53 43.08
CA GLY A 5 -9.96 22.41 42.17
C GLY A 5 -11.12 22.46 41.18
N VAL A 6 -10.80 22.55 39.93
CA VAL A 6 -11.74 22.27 38.85
C VAL A 6 -11.97 20.78 38.81
N GLN A 7 -13.02 20.33 39.44
CA GLN A 7 -13.61 19.00 39.26
C GLN A 7 -14.37 19.08 37.93
N GLU A 8 -13.76 18.60 36.87
CA GLU A 8 -14.40 18.41 35.55
C GLU A 8 -15.55 17.42 35.71
N ASP A 9 -16.76 17.88 35.50
CA ASP A 9 -18.02 17.12 35.49
C ASP A 9 -17.93 15.93 34.52
N VAL A 10 -17.65 14.75 35.02
CA VAL A 10 -17.61 13.47 34.26
C VAL A 10 -19.06 12.95 34.00
N HIS A 11 -20.10 13.67 34.42
CA HIS A 11 -21.45 13.11 34.52
C HIS A 11 -22.44 13.46 33.39
N ASP A 12 -22.06 14.23 32.36
CA ASP A 12 -23.02 14.64 31.31
C ASP A 12 -22.56 14.31 29.90
N ARG A 13 -22.02 13.09 29.72
CA ARG A 13 -21.77 12.57 28.36
C ARG A 13 -22.97 11.75 27.93
N PRO A 14 -23.56 12.04 26.75
CA PRO A 14 -24.68 11.25 26.23
C PRO A 14 -24.30 9.77 26.16
N PRO A 15 -25.26 8.85 26.41
CA PRO A 15 -24.99 7.43 26.44
C PRO A 15 -24.37 6.99 25.11
N MET A 16 -23.14 6.52 25.17
CA MET A 16 -22.42 6.03 24.00
C MET A 16 -23.13 4.78 23.47
N THR A 17 -23.65 4.84 22.27
CA THR A 17 -24.20 3.67 21.58
C THR A 17 -23.04 2.74 21.20
N GLU A 18 -22.73 1.80 22.10
CA GLU A 18 -21.76 0.74 21.80
C GLU A 18 -22.34 -0.17 20.72
N ARG A 19 -21.68 -0.20 19.56
CA ARG A 19 -22.05 -1.07 18.44
C ARG A 19 -21.20 -2.34 18.46
N ARG A 20 -21.82 -3.48 18.13
CA ARG A 20 -21.15 -4.78 18.04
C ARG A 20 -20.68 -5.04 16.61
N LEU A 21 -19.61 -5.80 16.49
CA LEU A 21 -19.16 -6.33 15.20
C LEU A 21 -20.11 -7.43 14.68
N HIS A 22 -20.06 -7.67 13.36
CA HIS A 22 -20.89 -8.69 12.75
C HIS A 22 -20.58 -10.11 13.28
N PRO A 23 -21.59 -10.99 13.44
CA PRO A 23 -21.44 -12.34 14.00
C PRO A 23 -20.54 -13.31 13.19
N VAL A 24 -20.07 -12.94 12.02
CA VAL A 24 -19.07 -13.69 11.23
C VAL A 24 -17.64 -13.48 11.76
N THR A 25 -17.39 -12.46 12.58
CA THR A 25 -16.06 -12.17 13.15
C THR A 25 -15.43 -13.34 13.94
N PRO A 26 -16.18 -14.19 14.69
CA PRO A 26 -15.65 -15.33 15.40
C PRO A 26 -14.89 -16.32 14.52
N LEU A 27 -15.36 -16.55 13.30
CA LEU A 27 -14.78 -17.54 12.38
C LEU A 27 -13.31 -17.24 12.07
N ARG A 28 -12.95 -15.96 11.93
CA ARG A 28 -11.54 -15.54 11.74
C ARG A 28 -10.68 -15.78 12.98
N ARG A 29 -11.22 -15.55 14.18
CA ARG A 29 -10.48 -15.70 15.43
C ARG A 29 -10.36 -17.15 15.90
N ALA A 30 -11.29 -18.00 15.51
CA ALA A 30 -11.25 -19.45 15.77
C ALA A 30 -10.01 -20.13 15.13
N TRP A 31 -9.42 -19.55 14.12
CA TRP A 31 -8.18 -20.04 13.50
C TRP A 31 -6.93 -19.88 14.39
N ALA A 32 -6.92 -18.94 15.36
CA ALA A 32 -5.73 -18.65 16.17
C ALA A 32 -5.20 -19.88 16.96
N PRO A 33 -6.02 -20.71 17.65
CA PRO A 33 -5.57 -21.93 18.30
C PRO A 33 -4.96 -22.94 17.33
N VAL A 34 -5.50 -23.02 16.10
CA VAL A 34 -5.00 -23.91 15.05
C VAL A 34 -3.63 -23.45 14.55
N ALA A 35 -3.45 -22.12 14.38
CA ALA A 35 -2.16 -21.55 13.97
C ALA A 35 -1.07 -21.78 15.04
N VAL A 36 -1.40 -21.70 16.32
CA VAL A 36 -0.46 -21.99 17.40
C VAL A 36 -0.03 -23.46 17.38
N LEU A 37 -0.96 -24.38 17.19
CA LEU A 37 -0.65 -25.82 17.09
C LEU A 37 0.19 -26.13 15.85
N MET A 38 -0.12 -25.53 14.68
CA MET A 38 0.70 -25.68 13.47
C MET A 38 2.10 -25.11 13.68
N GLY A 39 2.23 -23.93 14.30
CA GLY A 39 3.52 -23.32 14.61
C GLY A 39 4.37 -24.20 15.54
N TRP A 40 3.75 -24.82 16.55
CA TRP A 40 4.41 -25.79 17.41
C TRP A 40 4.86 -27.04 16.64
N ALA A 41 4.00 -27.60 15.80
CA ALA A 41 4.31 -28.79 14.99
C ALA A 41 5.46 -28.51 14.00
N VAL A 42 5.56 -27.32 13.46
CA VAL A 42 6.66 -26.91 12.55
C VAL A 42 7.96 -26.68 13.34
N HIS A 43 7.88 -26.20 14.58
CA HIS A 43 9.05 -25.97 15.41
C HIS A 43 9.72 -27.28 15.91
N ASP A 44 8.93 -28.33 16.13
CA ASP A 44 9.42 -29.66 16.54
C ASP A 44 8.92 -30.73 15.55
N LEU A 45 9.45 -30.72 14.33
CA LEU A 45 9.09 -31.64 13.27
C LEU A 45 9.35 -33.12 13.66
N ASP A 46 10.46 -33.37 14.35
CA ASP A 46 10.84 -34.76 14.76
C ASP A 46 9.95 -35.28 15.89
N GLY A 47 9.56 -34.40 16.80
CA GLY A 47 8.59 -34.74 17.85
C GLY A 47 7.18 -34.92 17.30
N ALA A 48 6.75 -33.99 16.44
CA ALA A 48 5.44 -34.02 15.81
C ALA A 48 5.27 -35.30 14.92
N GLN A 49 6.30 -35.65 14.16
CA GLN A 49 6.27 -36.86 13.31
C GLN A 49 6.20 -38.13 14.13
N ARG A 50 6.94 -38.24 15.24
CA ARG A 50 6.87 -39.37 16.18
C ARG A 50 5.51 -39.47 16.88
N GLN A 51 4.88 -38.37 17.20
CA GLN A 51 3.53 -38.35 17.77
C GLN A 51 2.47 -38.70 16.73
N LEU A 52 2.53 -38.14 15.51
CA LEU A 52 1.60 -38.45 14.43
C LEU A 52 1.58 -39.95 14.05
N THR A 53 2.75 -40.60 14.04
CA THR A 53 2.82 -42.08 13.79
C THR A 53 2.24 -42.93 14.89
N ARG A 54 2.08 -42.39 16.11
CA ARG A 54 1.46 -43.07 17.26
C ARG A 54 -0.04 -42.78 17.42
N LEU A 55 -0.56 -41.79 16.67
CA LEU A 55 -1.98 -41.40 16.77
C LEU A 55 -2.85 -42.44 16.02
N THR A 56 -3.68 -43.14 16.78
CA THR A 56 -4.77 -43.91 16.20
C THR A 56 -5.84 -42.96 15.65
N THR A 57 -6.55 -43.39 14.59
CA THR A 57 -7.65 -42.59 13.98
C THR A 57 -8.63 -42.06 15.05
N THR A 58 -8.90 -42.85 16.07
CA THR A 58 -9.75 -42.49 17.20
C THR A 58 -9.20 -41.28 17.99
N THR A 59 -7.89 -41.26 18.25
CA THR A 59 -7.24 -40.13 18.99
C THR A 59 -7.27 -38.85 18.20
N LEU A 60 -7.09 -38.93 16.86
CA LEU A 60 -7.22 -37.81 15.94
C LEU A 60 -8.64 -37.24 15.92
N LEU A 61 -9.65 -38.14 15.86
CA LEU A 61 -11.06 -37.74 15.89
C LEU A 61 -11.44 -37.05 17.21
N ILE A 62 -10.98 -37.61 18.34
CA ILE A 62 -11.20 -37.03 19.67
C ILE A 62 -10.51 -35.67 19.75
N GLY A 63 -9.25 -35.54 19.33
CA GLY A 63 -8.51 -34.31 19.30
C GLY A 63 -9.20 -33.21 18.47
N LEU A 64 -9.66 -33.56 17.29
CA LEU A 64 -10.42 -32.67 16.41
C LEU A 64 -11.78 -32.28 17.00
N GLY A 65 -12.46 -33.26 17.62
CA GLY A 65 -13.73 -33.08 18.31
C GLY A 65 -13.67 -32.19 19.53
N VAL A 66 -12.52 -32.04 20.17
CA VAL A 66 -12.28 -31.08 21.25
C VAL A 66 -11.78 -29.73 20.72
N LEU A 67 -10.87 -29.75 19.74
CA LEU A 67 -10.24 -28.55 19.21
C LEU A 67 -11.22 -27.62 18.49
N ILE A 68 -12.10 -28.19 17.65
CA ILE A 68 -13.08 -27.40 16.89
C ILE A 68 -14.06 -26.66 17.82
N PRO A 69 -14.73 -27.32 18.79
CA PRO A 69 -15.59 -26.60 19.76
C PRO A 69 -14.83 -25.59 20.61
N ALA A 70 -13.62 -25.90 21.04
CA ALA A 70 -12.80 -24.97 21.83
C ALA A 70 -12.42 -23.74 21.00
N ALA A 71 -12.02 -23.91 19.73
CA ALA A 71 -11.74 -22.82 18.83
C ALA A 71 -12.98 -21.97 18.51
N ALA A 72 -14.13 -22.64 18.29
CA ALA A 72 -15.41 -21.96 18.07
C ALA A 72 -15.84 -21.15 19.33
N LEU A 73 -15.72 -21.73 20.51
CA LEU A 73 -16.01 -21.07 21.76
C LEU A 73 -15.09 -19.86 22.01
N TYR A 74 -13.79 -20.01 21.79
CA TYR A 74 -12.82 -18.90 21.86
C TYR A 74 -13.17 -17.79 20.88
N GLY A 75 -13.46 -18.12 19.64
CA GLY A 75 -13.88 -17.16 18.62
C GLY A 75 -15.17 -16.43 19.01
N PHE A 76 -16.16 -17.13 19.50
CA PHE A 76 -17.43 -16.56 19.97
C PHE A 76 -17.23 -15.63 21.17
N LEU A 77 -16.54 -16.07 22.21
CA LEU A 77 -16.24 -15.26 23.38
C LEU A 77 -15.44 -14.00 23.00
N SER A 78 -14.42 -14.17 22.16
CA SER A 78 -13.61 -13.04 21.67
C SER A 78 -14.45 -12.01 20.91
N TRP A 79 -15.43 -12.45 20.12
CA TRP A 79 -16.38 -11.56 19.43
C TRP A 79 -17.34 -10.89 20.42
N TRP A 80 -17.90 -11.64 21.37
CA TRP A 80 -18.86 -11.14 22.34
C TRP A 80 -18.29 -9.97 23.16
N PHE A 81 -17.01 -10.01 23.48
CA PHE A 81 -16.31 -8.97 24.23
C PHE A 81 -15.67 -7.87 23.36
N THR A 82 -15.92 -7.86 22.06
CA THR A 82 -15.41 -6.81 21.17
C THR A 82 -16.53 -5.83 20.81
N HIS A 83 -16.35 -4.56 21.23
CA HIS A 83 -17.29 -3.47 20.97
C HIS A 83 -16.54 -2.27 20.43
N PHE A 84 -17.21 -1.45 19.65
CA PHE A 84 -16.70 -0.16 19.22
C PHE A 84 -17.74 0.95 19.46
N ALA A 85 -17.26 2.15 19.71
CA ALA A 85 -18.09 3.34 19.87
C ALA A 85 -17.44 4.51 19.14
N VAL A 86 -18.23 5.29 18.42
CA VAL A 86 -17.81 6.52 17.77
C VAL A 86 -18.29 7.68 18.62
N THR A 87 -17.35 8.51 19.10
CA THR A 87 -17.63 9.78 19.75
C THR A 87 -17.33 10.95 18.81
N ASP A 88 -17.61 12.15 19.20
CA ASP A 88 -17.41 13.34 18.36
C ASP A 88 -15.96 13.58 17.98
N SER A 89 -15.01 13.15 18.83
CA SER A 89 -13.57 13.38 18.63
C SER A 89 -12.75 12.11 18.48
N GLU A 90 -13.28 10.93 18.82
CA GLU A 90 -12.51 9.69 18.82
C GLU A 90 -13.33 8.44 18.50
N LEU A 91 -12.68 7.48 17.86
CA LEU A 91 -13.18 6.12 17.71
C LEU A 91 -12.57 5.26 18.84
N ARG A 92 -13.40 4.68 19.68
CA ARG A 92 -13.00 3.77 20.74
C ARG A 92 -13.25 2.34 20.32
N VAL A 93 -12.23 1.50 20.41
CA VAL A 93 -12.33 0.07 20.10
C VAL A 93 -11.91 -0.71 21.34
N ARG A 94 -12.83 -1.47 21.91
CA ARG A 94 -12.56 -2.34 23.07
C ARG A 94 -12.47 -3.77 22.56
N THR A 95 -11.33 -4.41 22.81
CA THR A 95 -11.08 -5.80 22.43
C THR A 95 -10.48 -6.58 23.59
N GLY A 96 -10.75 -7.88 23.65
CA GLY A 96 -10.09 -8.82 24.54
C GLY A 96 -11.00 -9.45 25.56
N LEU A 97 -10.77 -10.75 25.80
CA LEU A 97 -11.45 -11.58 26.77
C LEU A 97 -10.77 -11.52 28.14
N LEU A 98 -9.49 -11.92 28.21
CA LEU A 98 -8.66 -11.90 29.42
C LEU A 98 -7.89 -10.58 29.57
N PHE A 99 -7.28 -10.11 28.46
CA PHE A 99 -6.55 -8.86 28.43
C PHE A 99 -7.37 -7.83 27.67
N ARG A 100 -8.05 -6.96 28.40
CA ARG A 100 -8.84 -5.89 27.81
C ARG A 100 -7.90 -4.83 27.23
N ARG A 101 -8.01 -4.60 25.94
CA ARG A 101 -7.34 -3.52 25.21
C ARG A 101 -8.38 -2.50 24.78
N THR A 102 -8.18 -1.25 25.12
CA THR A 102 -8.97 -0.14 24.59
C THR A 102 -8.06 0.70 23.72
N ALA A 103 -8.36 0.78 22.44
CA ALA A 103 -7.70 1.68 21.52
C ALA A 103 -8.54 2.95 21.39
N HIS A 104 -7.90 4.11 21.57
CA HIS A 104 -8.47 5.43 21.37
C HIS A 104 -7.87 6.02 20.11
N ILE A 105 -8.66 6.19 19.07
CA ILE A 105 -8.22 6.72 17.78
C ILE A 105 -8.89 8.08 17.60
N ARG A 106 -8.11 9.15 17.68
CA ARG A 106 -8.60 10.51 17.42
C ARG A 106 -8.94 10.67 15.96
N LEU A 107 -10.13 11.18 15.65
CA LEU A 107 -10.61 11.37 14.27
C LEU A 107 -9.70 12.29 13.46
N GLU A 108 -9.15 13.32 14.07
CA GLU A 108 -8.17 14.25 13.45
C GLU A 108 -6.87 13.57 12.98
N ARG A 109 -6.53 12.40 13.53
CA ARG A 109 -5.34 11.62 13.15
C ARG A 109 -5.60 10.60 12.06
N ILE A 110 -6.86 10.40 11.68
CA ILE A 110 -7.21 9.46 10.60
C ILE A 110 -6.81 10.07 9.28
N GLN A 111 -5.95 9.37 8.54
CA GLN A 111 -5.45 9.81 7.24
C GLN A 111 -6.23 9.21 6.08
N ALA A 112 -6.58 7.94 6.20
CA ALA A 112 -7.34 7.22 5.20
C ALA A 112 -8.23 6.16 5.87
N ILE A 113 -9.35 5.88 5.23
CA ILE A 113 -10.27 4.82 5.64
C ILE A 113 -10.56 3.97 4.41
N ASP A 114 -10.04 2.74 4.42
CA ASP A 114 -10.21 1.80 3.32
C ASP A 114 -11.20 0.70 3.71
N VAL A 115 -12.09 0.36 2.79
CA VAL A 115 -13.03 -0.75 2.96
C VAL A 115 -12.56 -1.92 2.12
N THR A 116 -12.30 -3.06 2.74
CA THR A 116 -11.89 -4.29 2.05
C THR A 116 -12.88 -5.41 2.27
N GLN A 117 -13.24 -6.12 1.19
CA GLN A 117 -14.17 -7.25 1.22
C GLN A 117 -13.48 -8.52 0.69
N PRO A 118 -12.85 -9.33 1.57
CA PRO A 118 -12.39 -10.67 1.21
C PRO A 118 -13.52 -11.52 0.62
N LEU A 119 -13.18 -12.49 -0.26
CA LEU A 119 -14.16 -13.32 -0.94
C LEU A 119 -15.20 -13.93 0.01
N LEU A 120 -14.73 -14.57 1.09
CA LEU A 120 -15.62 -15.16 2.09
C LEU A 120 -16.47 -14.11 2.82
N ALA A 121 -15.91 -12.96 3.10
CA ALA A 121 -16.63 -11.84 3.71
C ALA A 121 -17.70 -11.29 2.76
N ARG A 122 -17.44 -11.27 1.44
CA ARG A 122 -18.41 -10.86 0.42
C ARG A 122 -19.59 -11.79 0.34
N VAL A 123 -19.36 -13.12 0.38
CA VAL A 123 -20.44 -14.13 0.44
C VAL A 123 -21.26 -13.95 1.71
N ALA A 124 -20.64 -13.61 2.82
CA ALA A 124 -21.32 -13.34 4.10
C ALA A 124 -21.91 -11.91 4.21
N GLY A 125 -21.79 -11.08 3.18
CA GLY A 125 -22.31 -9.69 3.19
C GLY A 125 -21.58 -8.73 4.12
N VAL A 126 -20.32 -9.03 4.51
CA VAL A 126 -19.54 -8.24 5.46
C VAL A 126 -18.31 -7.61 4.82
N ALA A 127 -17.78 -6.56 5.45
CA ALA A 127 -16.58 -5.86 5.03
C ALA A 127 -15.67 -5.57 6.24
N LYS A 128 -14.39 -5.35 5.98
CA LYS A 128 -13.42 -4.84 6.95
C LYS A 128 -13.18 -3.37 6.70
N LEU A 129 -13.11 -2.59 7.77
CA LEU A 129 -12.66 -1.21 7.74
C LEU A 129 -11.21 -1.15 8.23
N LYS A 130 -10.32 -0.64 7.39
CA LYS A 130 -8.92 -0.37 7.73
C LYS A 130 -8.76 1.13 7.95
N LEU A 131 -8.23 1.48 9.10
CA LEU A 131 -7.96 2.86 9.50
C LEU A 131 -6.47 3.10 9.42
N ASP A 132 -6.06 4.12 8.70
CA ASP A 132 -4.68 4.58 8.63
C ASP A 132 -4.52 5.81 9.50
N VAL A 133 -3.72 5.70 10.58
CA VAL A 133 -3.61 6.72 11.64
C VAL A 133 -2.19 7.23 11.75
N ILE A 134 -2.01 8.55 11.82
CA ILE A 134 -0.70 9.19 11.99
C ILE A 134 0.00 8.67 13.26
N GLY A 135 1.25 8.21 13.10
CA GLY A 135 2.11 7.86 14.25
C GLY A 135 1.96 6.44 14.78
N THR A 136 1.22 5.57 14.10
CA THR A 136 1.17 4.13 14.39
C THR A 136 1.61 3.33 13.18
N ASP A 137 2.65 2.51 13.33
CA ASP A 137 3.09 1.55 12.29
C ASP A 137 2.07 0.41 12.08
N LYS A 138 1.10 0.28 12.96
CA LYS A 138 0.04 -0.74 12.90
C LYS A 138 -1.24 -0.10 12.39
N LYS A 139 -1.73 -0.60 11.27
CA LYS A 139 -3.08 -0.32 10.80
C LYS A 139 -4.06 -0.92 11.77
N ASP A 140 -4.87 -0.07 12.41
CA ASP A 140 -5.96 -0.54 13.22
C ASP A 140 -7.08 -1.03 12.29
N GLU A 141 -7.35 -2.34 12.35
CA GLU A 141 -8.43 -2.97 11.59
C GLU A 141 -9.66 -3.11 12.47
N LEU A 142 -10.76 -2.45 12.10
CA LEU A 142 -12.09 -2.82 12.55
C LEU A 142 -12.51 -4.07 11.79
N ALA A 143 -12.61 -5.19 12.52
CA ALA A 143 -13.02 -6.45 11.93
C ALA A 143 -14.50 -6.40 11.55
N PHE A 144 -14.88 -7.18 10.58
CA PHE A 144 -16.17 -7.40 9.94
C PHE A 144 -17.39 -6.64 10.47
N LEU A 145 -17.82 -5.66 9.69
CA LEU A 145 -19.09 -4.96 9.76
C LEU A 145 -19.97 -5.42 8.59
N GLY A 146 -21.27 -5.24 8.67
CA GLY A 146 -22.13 -5.36 7.49
C GLY A 146 -21.62 -4.46 6.36
N ALA A 147 -21.64 -4.91 5.11
CA ALA A 147 -21.06 -4.17 3.99
C ALA A 147 -21.68 -2.77 3.80
N GLY A 148 -22.99 -2.62 4.08
CA GLY A 148 -23.67 -1.32 4.10
C GLY A 148 -23.22 -0.47 5.29
N GLU A 149 -23.13 -1.08 6.47
CA GLU A 149 -22.70 -0.43 7.71
C GLU A 149 -21.25 0.06 7.64
N ALA A 150 -20.34 -0.72 7.02
CA ALA A 150 -18.95 -0.33 6.84
C ALA A 150 -18.82 0.91 5.93
N ARG A 151 -19.64 1.00 4.88
CA ARG A 151 -19.67 2.19 3.99
C ARG A 151 -20.26 3.40 4.70
N ALA A 152 -21.37 3.22 5.43
CA ALA A 152 -21.99 4.29 6.22
C ALA A 152 -21.03 4.81 7.31
N LEU A 153 -20.38 3.90 8.05
CA LEU A 153 -19.41 4.26 9.08
C LEU A 153 -18.19 4.98 8.49
N ARG A 154 -17.73 4.57 7.31
CA ARG A 154 -16.67 5.28 6.61
C ARG A 154 -17.07 6.71 6.26
N ALA A 155 -18.26 6.90 5.68
CA ALA A 155 -18.77 8.23 5.35
C ALA A 155 -18.92 9.10 6.60
N GLU A 156 -19.46 8.55 7.67
CA GLU A 156 -19.60 9.23 8.97
C GLU A 156 -18.25 9.67 9.55
N LEU A 157 -17.26 8.76 9.60
CA LEU A 157 -15.94 9.06 10.13
C LEU A 157 -15.19 10.12 9.31
N LEU A 158 -15.31 10.06 7.97
CA LEU A 158 -14.70 11.05 7.07
C LEU A 158 -15.36 12.41 7.23
N ALA A 159 -16.69 12.47 7.31
CA ALA A 159 -17.44 13.70 7.51
C ALA A 159 -17.07 14.36 8.85
N ARG A 160 -17.00 13.58 9.94
CA ARG A 160 -16.55 14.08 11.26
C ARG A 160 -15.09 14.53 11.27
N ALA A 161 -14.20 13.79 10.60
CA ALA A 161 -12.80 14.18 10.44
C ALA A 161 -12.65 15.50 9.66
N ALA A 162 -13.61 15.81 8.79
CA ALA A 162 -13.70 17.07 8.05
C ALA A 162 -14.38 18.20 8.85
N GLY A 163 -14.85 17.95 10.08
CA GLY A 163 -15.47 18.94 10.96
C GLY A 163 -16.98 19.12 10.80
N PHE A 164 -17.67 18.20 10.11
CA PHE A 164 -19.13 18.23 10.04
C PHE A 164 -19.76 17.79 11.36
N ALA A 165 -20.89 18.39 11.71
CA ALA A 165 -21.65 18.00 12.90
C ALA A 165 -22.18 16.55 12.78
N PRO A 166 -22.31 15.81 13.89
CA PRO A 166 -22.73 14.40 13.88
C PRO A 166 -24.06 14.15 13.17
N GLU A 167 -24.99 15.08 13.29
CA GLU A 167 -26.33 14.98 12.70
C GLU A 167 -26.28 15.07 11.16
N THR A 168 -25.45 15.97 10.61
CA THR A 168 -25.27 16.13 9.16
C THR A 168 -24.32 15.08 8.58
N ALA A 169 -23.38 14.57 9.36
CA ALA A 169 -22.43 13.54 8.94
C ALA A 169 -23.12 12.21 8.56
N HIS A 170 -24.28 11.90 9.17
CA HIS A 170 -25.09 10.72 8.84
C HIS A 170 -25.86 10.86 7.52
N GLU A 171 -26.21 12.10 7.16
CA GLU A 171 -26.96 12.41 5.93
C GLU A 171 -26.04 12.58 4.72
N VAL A 172 -24.75 12.88 4.95
CA VAL A 172 -23.75 12.94 3.89
C VAL A 172 -23.43 11.52 3.46
N GLY A 173 -24.25 10.99 2.56
CA GLY A 173 -23.99 9.72 1.91
C GLY A 173 -22.67 9.70 1.16
N GLU A 174 -22.30 8.53 0.66
CA GLU A 174 -21.10 8.40 -0.18
C GLU A 174 -21.23 9.32 -1.40
N ALA A 175 -20.31 10.27 -1.57
CA ALA A 175 -20.35 11.25 -2.65
C ALA A 175 -20.38 10.53 -4.00
N PRO A 176 -21.20 10.96 -4.98
CA PRO A 176 -21.28 10.30 -6.27
C PRO A 176 -19.92 10.31 -6.95
N SER A 177 -19.45 9.14 -7.37
CA SER A 177 -18.20 9.01 -8.10
C SER A 177 -18.46 8.92 -9.60
N ARG A 178 -17.76 9.75 -10.38
CA ARG A 178 -17.76 9.65 -11.84
C ARG A 178 -16.63 8.72 -12.25
N GLN A 179 -16.97 7.59 -12.86
CA GLN A 179 -15.96 6.69 -13.41
C GLN A 179 -15.15 7.38 -14.53
N MET A 180 -13.85 7.44 -14.37
CA MET A 180 -12.92 8.04 -15.34
C MET A 180 -12.31 6.98 -16.26
N LEU A 181 -11.85 5.88 -15.66
CA LEU A 181 -11.09 4.85 -16.36
C LEU A 181 -11.41 3.47 -15.78
N ARG A 182 -11.50 2.49 -16.67
CA ARG A 182 -11.51 1.07 -16.31
C ARG A 182 -10.43 0.36 -17.10
N VAL A 183 -9.60 -0.41 -16.41
CA VAL A 183 -8.54 -1.21 -17.05
C VAL A 183 -9.13 -2.54 -17.52
N PRO A 184 -9.12 -2.83 -18.82
CA PRO A 184 -9.63 -4.10 -19.33
C PRO A 184 -8.80 -5.28 -18.80
N PRO A 185 -9.43 -6.38 -18.31
CA PRO A 185 -8.72 -7.53 -17.77
C PRO A 185 -7.71 -8.16 -18.74
N GLY A 186 -8.01 -8.15 -20.04
CA GLY A 186 -7.11 -8.65 -21.07
C GLY A 186 -5.83 -7.82 -21.20
N VAL A 187 -5.94 -6.48 -21.10
CA VAL A 187 -4.77 -5.59 -21.12
C VAL A 187 -3.92 -5.81 -19.86
N LEU A 188 -4.56 -5.97 -18.70
CA LEU A 188 -3.88 -6.30 -17.44
C LEU A 188 -3.13 -7.63 -17.56
N ALA A 189 -3.78 -8.71 -18.05
CA ALA A 189 -3.15 -10.01 -18.22
C ALA A 189 -1.91 -9.95 -19.13
N VAL A 190 -2.03 -9.31 -20.30
CA VAL A 190 -0.90 -9.14 -21.22
C VAL A 190 0.21 -8.30 -20.60
N SER A 191 -0.13 -7.25 -19.85
CA SER A 191 0.85 -6.41 -19.17
C SER A 191 1.67 -7.19 -18.13
N LEU A 192 1.01 -8.07 -17.37
CA LEU A 192 1.67 -8.92 -16.36
C LEU A 192 2.56 -9.98 -17.02
N LEU A 193 2.12 -10.59 -18.13
CA LEU A 193 2.95 -11.51 -18.92
C LEU A 193 4.20 -10.80 -19.48
N LEU A 194 4.09 -9.53 -19.86
CA LEU A 194 5.21 -8.71 -20.32
C LEU A 194 6.05 -8.13 -19.17
N THR A 195 5.76 -8.46 -17.92
CA THR A 195 6.56 -8.01 -16.79
C THR A 195 7.81 -8.87 -16.64
N GLY A 196 8.96 -8.24 -16.48
CA GLY A 196 10.27 -8.91 -16.52
C GLY A 196 10.49 -10.00 -15.47
N ALA A 197 9.78 -9.95 -14.33
CA ALA A 197 9.92 -10.95 -13.28
C ALA A 197 9.56 -12.37 -13.74
N THR A 198 8.47 -12.51 -14.47
CA THR A 198 8.04 -13.81 -15.05
C THR A 198 9.10 -14.37 -16.00
N TRP A 199 9.65 -13.52 -16.86
CA TRP A 199 10.67 -13.92 -17.82
C TRP A 199 12.00 -14.30 -17.19
N VAL A 200 12.38 -13.65 -16.09
CA VAL A 200 13.57 -14.03 -15.32
C VAL A 200 13.42 -15.45 -14.77
N TRP A 201 12.30 -15.77 -14.16
CA TRP A 201 12.05 -17.12 -13.65
C TRP A 201 11.99 -18.17 -14.75
N LEU A 202 11.38 -17.87 -15.89
CA LEU A 202 11.35 -18.75 -17.04
C LEU A 202 12.74 -18.98 -17.63
N LEU A 203 13.58 -17.92 -17.71
CA LEU A 203 14.95 -18.05 -18.17
C LEU A 203 15.81 -18.89 -17.22
N VAL A 204 15.68 -18.65 -15.92
CA VAL A 204 16.37 -19.46 -14.91
C VAL A 204 15.93 -20.93 -15.00
N ALA A 205 14.65 -21.21 -15.18
CA ALA A 205 14.14 -22.55 -15.40
C ALA A 205 14.70 -23.19 -16.66
N ALA A 206 14.71 -22.43 -17.77
CA ALA A 206 15.21 -22.92 -19.05
C ALA A 206 16.71 -23.29 -19.05
N VAL A 207 17.49 -22.70 -18.12
CA VAL A 207 18.91 -23.03 -17.94
C VAL A 207 19.12 -24.10 -16.85
N ALA A 208 18.47 -23.92 -15.70
CA ALA A 208 18.70 -24.77 -14.53
C ALA A 208 18.15 -26.19 -14.69
N LEU A 209 16.96 -26.34 -15.33
CA LEU A 209 16.36 -27.66 -15.46
C LEU A 209 17.12 -28.61 -16.41
N PRO A 210 17.58 -28.17 -17.60
CA PRO A 210 18.47 -29.03 -18.42
C PRO A 210 19.79 -29.36 -17.74
N LEU A 211 20.40 -28.39 -17.04
CA LEU A 211 21.64 -28.62 -16.30
C LEU A 211 21.43 -29.65 -15.18
N LEU A 212 20.33 -29.56 -14.46
CA LEU A 212 19.96 -30.53 -13.42
C LEU A 212 19.70 -31.92 -14.01
N TRP A 213 19.06 -31.99 -15.18
CA TRP A 213 18.86 -33.22 -15.90
C TRP A 213 20.19 -33.91 -16.29
N THR A 214 21.15 -33.13 -16.85
CA THR A 214 22.46 -33.69 -17.23
C THR A 214 23.28 -34.13 -16.02
N ALA A 215 23.09 -33.47 -14.86
CA ALA A 215 23.81 -33.84 -13.63
C ALA A 215 23.23 -35.04 -12.90
N THR A 216 21.90 -35.23 -12.91
CA THR A 216 21.24 -36.25 -12.08
C THR A 216 20.62 -37.38 -12.86
N HIS A 217 20.36 -37.20 -14.15
CA HIS A 217 19.60 -38.11 -15.03
C HIS A 217 18.27 -38.61 -14.40
N SER A 218 17.70 -37.84 -13.45
CA SER A 218 16.52 -38.17 -12.68
C SER A 218 15.36 -37.21 -13.00
N LEU A 219 14.29 -37.77 -13.57
CA LEU A 219 13.08 -36.99 -13.85
C LEU A 219 12.45 -36.46 -12.56
N TRP A 220 12.49 -37.24 -11.48
CA TRP A 220 11.95 -36.81 -10.20
C TRP A 220 12.65 -35.60 -9.62
N THR A 221 13.96 -35.52 -9.75
CA THR A 221 14.76 -34.36 -9.31
C THR A 221 14.40 -33.10 -10.12
N VAL A 222 14.26 -33.26 -11.45
CA VAL A 222 13.85 -32.14 -12.32
C VAL A 222 12.43 -31.68 -12.02
N LEU A 223 11.49 -32.57 -11.78
CA LEU A 223 10.12 -32.23 -11.40
C LEU A 223 10.06 -31.61 -10.02
N ALA A 224 10.79 -32.12 -9.04
CA ALA A 224 10.85 -31.57 -7.69
C ALA A 224 11.41 -30.13 -7.65
N ALA A 225 12.35 -29.79 -8.53
CA ALA A 225 12.86 -28.44 -8.68
C ALA A 225 11.98 -27.56 -9.60
N GLY A 226 11.49 -28.14 -10.71
CA GLY A 226 10.77 -27.40 -11.76
C GLY A 226 9.37 -26.97 -11.33
N VAL A 227 8.62 -27.83 -10.64
CA VAL A 227 7.24 -27.50 -10.21
C VAL A 227 7.20 -26.30 -9.27
N PRO A 228 8.01 -26.21 -8.19
CA PRO A 228 8.05 -25.02 -7.34
C PRO A 228 8.52 -23.78 -8.08
N MET A 229 9.50 -23.91 -8.98
CA MET A 229 10.10 -22.81 -9.71
C MET A 229 9.12 -22.19 -10.72
N LEU A 230 8.44 -23.02 -11.51
CA LEU A 230 7.40 -22.58 -12.44
C LEU A 230 6.15 -22.09 -11.68
N GLY A 231 5.84 -22.75 -10.56
CA GLY A 231 4.79 -22.31 -9.65
C GLY A 231 5.05 -20.90 -9.09
N ALA A 232 6.28 -20.61 -8.66
CA ALA A 232 6.66 -19.26 -8.20
C ALA A 232 6.57 -18.20 -9.31
N ALA A 233 7.00 -18.55 -10.53
CA ALA A 233 6.87 -17.67 -11.69
C ALA A 233 5.41 -17.33 -11.99
N GLY A 234 4.53 -18.33 -11.97
CA GLY A 234 3.09 -18.17 -12.17
C GLY A 234 2.40 -17.45 -11.02
N ALA A 235 2.70 -17.83 -9.77
CA ALA A 235 2.06 -17.28 -8.58
C ALA A 235 2.24 -15.75 -8.47
N SER A 236 3.41 -15.22 -8.82
CA SER A 236 3.67 -13.77 -8.80
C SER A 236 2.79 -13.00 -9.78
N SER A 237 2.55 -13.53 -10.97
CA SER A 237 1.71 -12.91 -12.00
C SER A 237 0.23 -13.12 -11.74
N VAL A 238 -0.17 -14.33 -11.33
CA VAL A 238 -1.56 -14.65 -10.99
C VAL A 238 -2.00 -13.90 -9.75
N GLY A 239 -1.15 -13.84 -8.71
CA GLY A 239 -1.47 -13.08 -7.48
C GLY A 239 -1.71 -11.61 -7.78
N ARG A 240 -0.88 -11.01 -8.64
CA ARG A 240 -1.07 -9.62 -9.08
C ARG A 240 -2.31 -9.46 -9.96
N PHE A 241 -2.57 -10.39 -10.87
CA PHE A 241 -3.79 -10.36 -11.68
C PHE A 241 -5.04 -10.39 -10.82
N VAL A 242 -5.07 -11.27 -9.81
CA VAL A 242 -6.19 -11.38 -8.87
C VAL A 242 -6.34 -10.10 -8.03
N ALA A 243 -5.25 -9.52 -7.55
CA ALA A 243 -5.27 -8.31 -6.74
C ALA A 243 -5.61 -7.05 -7.55
N GLU A 244 -5.14 -6.95 -8.80
CA GLU A 244 -5.34 -5.79 -9.67
C GLU A 244 -6.53 -5.97 -10.66
N TYR A 245 -7.34 -7.03 -10.51
CA TYR A 245 -8.47 -7.33 -11.38
C TYR A 245 -9.56 -6.26 -11.29
N ASP A 246 -10.23 -6.00 -12.41
CA ASP A 246 -11.36 -5.04 -12.52
C ASP A 246 -11.02 -3.66 -11.94
N TRP A 247 -9.82 -3.19 -12.25
CA TRP A 247 -9.33 -1.89 -11.78
C TRP A 247 -10.14 -0.76 -12.38
N THR A 248 -10.80 0.00 -11.50
CA THR A 248 -11.56 1.19 -11.89
C THR A 248 -11.05 2.40 -11.12
N LEU A 249 -10.91 3.51 -11.84
CA LEU A 249 -10.56 4.81 -11.29
C LEU A 249 -11.75 5.74 -11.47
N GLY A 250 -12.22 6.34 -10.40
CA GLY A 250 -13.29 7.31 -10.37
C GLY A 250 -12.86 8.63 -9.75
N GLU A 251 -13.52 9.70 -10.12
CA GLU A 251 -13.38 11.03 -9.52
C GLU A 251 -14.56 11.26 -8.58
N SER A 252 -14.27 11.74 -7.38
CA SER A 252 -15.23 12.09 -6.35
C SER A 252 -14.83 13.43 -5.75
N PRO A 253 -15.73 14.21 -5.16
CA PRO A 253 -15.38 15.43 -4.40
C PRO A 253 -14.31 15.18 -3.33
N ASP A 254 -14.24 13.97 -2.77
CA ASP A 254 -13.27 13.58 -1.75
C ASP A 254 -11.89 13.24 -2.32
N GLY A 255 -11.74 13.13 -3.65
CA GLY A 255 -10.52 12.73 -4.33
C GLY A 255 -10.72 11.62 -5.36
N LEU A 256 -9.65 10.89 -5.67
CA LEU A 256 -9.70 9.79 -6.62
C LEU A 256 -10.07 8.48 -5.91
N ARG A 257 -11.12 7.81 -6.37
CA ARG A 257 -11.53 6.49 -5.90
C ARG A 257 -10.94 5.41 -6.77
N ILE A 258 -10.39 4.41 -6.12
CA ILE A 258 -9.78 3.25 -6.74
C ILE A 258 -10.50 2.01 -6.23
N ASP A 259 -11.13 1.29 -7.15
CA ASP A 259 -11.78 0.02 -6.86
C ASP A 259 -11.07 -1.09 -7.62
N HIS A 260 -10.71 -2.16 -6.94
CA HIS A 260 -9.99 -3.28 -7.56
C HIS A 260 -10.15 -4.58 -6.77
N GLY A 261 -9.77 -5.69 -7.41
CA GLY A 261 -9.64 -7.00 -6.79
C GLY A 261 -10.72 -8.00 -7.16
N LEU A 262 -10.30 -9.21 -7.50
CA LEU A 262 -11.18 -10.33 -7.82
C LEU A 262 -11.66 -11.07 -6.57
N LEU A 263 -10.70 -11.50 -5.73
CA LEU A 263 -10.97 -12.21 -4.49
C LEU A 263 -11.21 -11.24 -3.34
N ASP A 264 -10.31 -10.31 -3.15
CA ASP A 264 -10.38 -9.26 -2.13
C ASP A 264 -10.72 -7.94 -2.82
N ARG A 265 -11.98 -7.50 -2.76
CA ARG A 265 -12.34 -6.18 -3.27
C ARG A 265 -11.89 -5.11 -2.30
N ALA A 266 -11.11 -4.18 -2.81
CA ALA A 266 -10.65 -3.00 -2.11
C ALA A 266 -11.28 -1.75 -2.71
N HIS A 267 -11.76 -0.85 -1.83
CA HIS A 267 -12.27 0.47 -2.16
C HIS A 267 -11.40 1.49 -1.43
N GLU A 268 -10.60 2.20 -2.18
CA GLU A 268 -9.60 3.14 -1.67
C GLU A 268 -9.88 4.54 -2.17
N THR A 269 -9.58 5.56 -1.38
CA THR A 269 -9.69 6.95 -1.80
C THR A 269 -8.36 7.65 -1.60
N VAL A 270 -7.87 8.29 -2.66
CA VAL A 270 -6.62 9.05 -2.64
C VAL A 270 -6.94 10.55 -2.71
N PRO A 271 -6.81 11.29 -1.60
CA PRO A 271 -6.98 12.73 -1.61
C PRO A 271 -5.81 13.39 -2.36
N PRO A 272 -6.04 14.24 -3.36
CA PRO A 272 -4.97 14.84 -4.19
C PRO A 272 -3.90 15.58 -3.39
N GLY A 273 -4.30 16.35 -2.41
CA GLY A 273 -3.39 17.15 -1.59
C GLY A 273 -2.41 16.34 -0.73
N ARG A 274 -2.66 15.04 -0.50
CA ARG A 274 -1.80 14.15 0.30
C ARG A 274 -0.76 13.39 -0.50
N VAL A 275 -0.83 13.44 -1.83
CA VAL A 275 0.15 12.79 -2.71
C VAL A 275 1.48 13.51 -2.58
N GLN A 276 2.52 12.78 -2.22
CA GLN A 276 3.88 13.30 -2.03
C GLN A 276 4.74 13.10 -3.27
N THR A 277 4.60 11.96 -3.93
CA THR A 277 5.38 11.60 -5.13
C THR A 277 4.51 10.80 -6.08
N VAL A 278 4.65 11.06 -7.35
CA VAL A 278 4.08 10.22 -8.41
C VAL A 278 5.21 9.54 -9.16
N ARG A 279 5.10 8.25 -9.37
CA ARG A 279 6.12 7.46 -10.06
C ARG A 279 5.52 6.76 -11.27
N LEU A 280 6.03 7.10 -12.45
CA LEU A 280 5.69 6.42 -13.71
C LEU A 280 6.73 5.34 -13.97
N VAL A 281 6.28 4.09 -14.06
CA VAL A 281 7.15 2.92 -14.23
C VAL A 281 6.89 2.30 -15.59
N GLU A 282 7.97 2.17 -16.38
CA GLU A 282 7.96 1.61 -17.75
C GLU A 282 8.90 0.39 -17.83
N PRO A 283 8.39 -0.83 -17.70
CA PRO A 283 9.15 -2.04 -18.01
C PRO A 283 9.59 -2.05 -19.48
N LEU A 284 10.70 -2.75 -19.78
CA LEU A 284 11.31 -2.76 -21.11
C LEU A 284 10.33 -3.14 -22.22
N LEU A 285 9.58 -4.21 -22.01
CA LEU A 285 8.63 -4.72 -23.02
C LEU A 285 7.39 -3.85 -23.19
N TRP A 286 7.02 -3.08 -22.15
CA TRP A 286 5.88 -2.17 -22.22
C TRP A 286 6.13 -0.94 -23.07
N ARG A 287 7.40 -0.52 -23.22
CA ARG A 287 7.79 0.66 -24.01
C ARG A 287 7.35 0.58 -25.46
N ARG A 288 7.35 -0.63 -26.05
CA ARG A 288 6.89 -0.83 -27.43
C ARG A 288 5.39 -0.58 -27.59
N ARG A 289 4.62 -0.67 -26.51
CA ARG A 289 3.18 -0.44 -26.49
C ARG A 289 2.79 0.91 -25.88
N GLY A 290 3.77 1.71 -25.45
CA GLY A 290 3.54 2.97 -24.77
C GLY A 290 2.82 2.82 -23.44
N TRP A 291 2.93 1.66 -22.77
CA TRP A 291 2.28 1.41 -21.49
C TRP A 291 3.14 1.85 -20.31
N VAL A 292 2.47 2.42 -19.31
CA VAL A 292 3.08 2.83 -18.05
C VAL A 292 2.21 2.35 -16.88
N ARG A 293 2.85 2.12 -15.74
CA ARG A 293 2.25 1.91 -14.43
C ARG A 293 2.42 3.20 -13.64
N VAL A 294 1.40 3.64 -12.94
CA VAL A 294 1.46 4.83 -12.08
C VAL A 294 1.36 4.40 -10.63
N GLU A 295 2.40 4.70 -9.89
CA GLU A 295 2.50 4.47 -8.44
C GLU A 295 2.50 5.83 -7.74
N LEU A 296 1.89 5.90 -6.55
CA LEU A 296 1.83 7.09 -5.70
C LEU A 296 2.53 6.81 -4.38
N ASP A 297 3.20 7.82 -3.85
CA ASP A 297 3.56 7.83 -2.44
C ASP A 297 2.64 8.83 -1.74
N VAL A 298 1.75 8.33 -0.90
CA VAL A 298 0.77 9.11 -0.13
C VAL A 298 1.19 9.09 1.33
N ALA A 299 1.24 10.25 1.97
CA ALA A 299 1.60 10.33 3.38
C ALA A 299 0.57 9.56 4.22
N GLY A 300 1.05 8.55 4.97
CA GLY A 300 0.23 7.72 5.85
C GLY A 300 -0.58 6.61 5.18
N SER A 301 -0.50 6.43 3.86
CA SER A 301 -1.16 5.31 3.18
C SER A 301 -0.17 4.23 2.76
N SER A 302 -0.60 2.97 2.81
CA SER A 302 0.18 1.83 2.30
C SER A 302 -0.08 1.54 0.83
N ASN A 303 -1.12 2.13 0.24
CA ASN A 303 -1.40 1.92 -1.16
C ASN A 303 -0.58 2.87 -2.01
N SER A 304 0.23 2.28 -2.85
CA SER A 304 1.11 3.00 -3.75
C SER A 304 0.71 2.88 -5.22
N LEU A 305 -0.43 2.27 -5.54
CA LEU A 305 -0.83 2.00 -6.92
C LEU A 305 -2.03 2.82 -7.33
N LEU A 306 -1.84 3.71 -8.33
CA LEU A 306 -2.93 4.47 -8.94
C LEU A 306 -3.47 3.78 -10.19
N LEU A 307 -2.58 3.36 -11.09
CA LEU A 307 -2.94 2.66 -12.33
C LEU A 307 -2.00 1.47 -12.55
N PRO A 308 -2.52 0.23 -12.65
CA PRO A 308 -1.71 -0.95 -12.89
C PRO A 308 -1.08 -0.96 -14.27
N VAL A 309 -1.81 -0.51 -15.28
CA VAL A 309 -1.36 -0.34 -16.65
C VAL A 309 -2.27 0.66 -17.39
N ALA A 310 -1.68 1.61 -18.09
CA ALA A 310 -2.40 2.53 -18.94
C ALA A 310 -1.49 3.00 -20.10
N PRO A 311 -2.06 3.46 -21.23
CA PRO A 311 -1.34 4.25 -22.22
C PRO A 311 -0.74 5.50 -21.58
N ARG A 312 0.43 5.91 -22.03
CA ARG A 312 1.18 7.03 -21.44
C ARG A 312 0.35 8.32 -21.39
N GLU A 313 -0.37 8.64 -22.46
CA GLU A 313 -1.20 9.83 -22.56
C GLU A 313 -2.30 9.87 -21.47
N ILE A 314 -2.95 8.73 -21.26
CA ILE A 314 -3.96 8.59 -20.19
C ILE A 314 -3.32 8.72 -18.81
N ALA A 315 -2.16 8.10 -18.61
CA ALA A 315 -1.45 8.21 -17.34
C ALA A 315 -1.03 9.64 -17.04
N GLU A 316 -0.53 10.39 -18.03
CA GLU A 316 -0.16 11.80 -17.89
C GLU A 316 -1.38 12.69 -17.59
N SER A 317 -2.53 12.44 -18.21
CA SER A 317 -3.77 13.17 -17.90
C SER A 317 -4.25 12.93 -16.47
N VAL A 318 -4.11 11.70 -15.97
CA VAL A 318 -4.44 11.37 -14.57
C VAL A 318 -3.44 12.01 -13.61
N VAL A 319 -2.13 12.00 -13.94
CA VAL A 319 -1.11 12.68 -13.13
C VAL A 319 -1.39 14.17 -12.99
N ALA A 320 -1.79 14.85 -14.07
CA ALA A 320 -2.14 16.27 -14.05
C ALA A 320 -3.34 16.59 -13.13
N ARG A 321 -4.25 15.63 -12.93
CA ARG A 321 -5.37 15.76 -11.96
C ARG A 321 -4.94 15.52 -10.53
N VAL A 322 -4.04 14.54 -10.31
CA VAL A 322 -3.50 14.21 -8.97
C VAL A 322 -2.57 15.33 -8.47
N LEU A 323 -1.79 15.90 -9.37
CA LEU A 323 -0.85 16.98 -9.11
C LEU A 323 -1.19 18.19 -10.00
N PRO A 324 -2.14 19.05 -9.59
CA PRO A 324 -2.51 20.22 -10.39
C PRO A 324 -1.31 21.11 -10.67
N GLY A 325 -1.18 21.55 -11.92
CA GLY A 325 -0.05 22.40 -12.36
C GLY A 325 1.24 21.64 -12.66
N VAL A 326 1.30 20.33 -12.48
CA VAL A 326 2.45 19.51 -12.83
C VAL A 326 2.27 18.91 -14.21
N THR A 327 3.24 19.16 -15.08
CA THR A 327 3.37 18.49 -16.38
C THR A 327 4.50 17.47 -16.33
N VAL A 328 4.26 16.29 -16.90
CA VAL A 328 5.30 15.24 -16.97
C VAL A 328 6.35 15.70 -18.01
N PRO A 329 7.62 15.86 -17.60
CA PRO A 329 8.65 16.30 -18.54
C PRO A 329 8.86 15.25 -19.62
N PRO A 330 8.97 15.66 -20.90
CA PRO A 330 9.23 14.74 -21.99
C PRO A 330 10.63 14.11 -21.84
N PRO A 331 10.87 12.94 -22.42
CA PRO A 331 12.13 12.21 -22.29
C PRO A 331 13.39 13.02 -22.69
N GLU A 332 13.24 13.95 -23.62
CA GLU A 332 14.30 14.83 -24.14
C GLU A 332 14.72 15.90 -23.12
N ALA A 333 13.81 16.35 -22.27
CA ALA A 333 14.10 17.31 -21.22
C ALA A 333 14.92 16.72 -20.06
N LEU A 334 15.04 15.40 -20.00
CA LEU A 334 15.79 14.70 -18.95
C LEU A 334 17.29 14.73 -19.22
N VAL A 335 18.02 15.62 -18.55
CA VAL A 335 19.48 15.75 -18.61
C VAL A 335 20.15 14.51 -18.03
N ARG A 336 20.96 13.83 -18.82
CA ARG A 336 21.69 12.61 -18.39
C ARG A 336 22.93 12.95 -17.56
N PRO A 337 23.42 12.02 -16.73
CA PRO A 337 24.72 12.15 -16.07
C PRO A 337 25.86 12.30 -17.10
N PRO A 338 27.00 12.90 -16.69
CA PRO A 338 28.16 13.02 -17.57
C PRO A 338 28.76 11.62 -17.88
N ARG A 339 29.46 11.49 -19.00
CA ARG A 339 30.06 10.21 -19.43
C ARG A 339 30.99 9.61 -18.35
N ARG A 340 31.70 10.44 -17.59
CA ARG A 340 32.56 10.00 -16.50
C ARG A 340 31.85 9.23 -15.39
N ALA A 341 30.52 9.35 -15.29
CA ALA A 341 29.68 8.61 -14.35
C ALA A 341 29.66 7.08 -14.60
N HIS A 342 30.01 6.62 -15.83
CA HIS A 342 30.07 5.20 -16.16
C HIS A 342 31.08 4.43 -15.28
N TRP A 343 32.13 5.09 -14.80
CA TRP A 343 33.09 4.48 -13.89
C TRP A 343 32.54 4.16 -12.50
N CYS A 344 31.49 4.90 -12.08
CA CYS A 344 30.80 4.61 -10.82
C CYS A 344 29.78 3.49 -11.00
N VAL A 345 29.05 3.50 -12.13
CA VAL A 345 27.97 2.54 -12.44
C VAL A 345 27.98 2.23 -13.94
N PRO A 346 28.77 1.24 -14.37
CA PRO A 346 29.11 1.04 -15.79
C PRO A 346 27.93 0.91 -16.77
N VAL A 347 26.87 0.16 -16.39
CA VAL A 347 25.73 -0.11 -17.28
C VAL A 347 24.56 0.83 -16.99
N TRP A 348 24.26 1.04 -15.72
CA TRP A 348 23.01 1.68 -15.26
C TRP A 348 23.02 3.21 -15.36
N TRP A 349 24.18 3.88 -15.52
CA TRP A 349 24.27 5.34 -15.60
C TRP A 349 23.42 5.95 -16.72
N ARG A 350 23.24 5.22 -17.84
CA ARG A 350 22.39 5.65 -18.95
C ARG A 350 20.91 5.69 -18.62
N GLY A 351 20.52 4.98 -17.56
CA GLY A 351 19.14 4.96 -17.06
C GLY A 351 18.79 6.16 -16.20
N TYR A 352 19.79 6.94 -15.74
CA TYR A 352 19.57 8.11 -14.91
C TYR A 352 19.25 9.35 -15.77
N GLY A 353 18.46 10.25 -15.19
CA GLY A 353 18.13 11.53 -15.81
C GLY A 353 17.50 12.45 -14.78
N LEU A 354 17.63 13.75 -14.99
CA LEU A 354 17.06 14.79 -14.13
C LEU A 354 16.40 15.84 -15.02
N ALA A 355 15.19 16.23 -14.67
CA ALA A 355 14.56 17.46 -15.14
C ALA A 355 14.01 18.21 -13.94
N VAL A 356 14.20 19.50 -13.88
CA VAL A 356 13.64 20.36 -12.84
C VAL A 356 12.84 21.44 -13.56
N THR A 357 11.53 21.43 -13.32
CA THR A 357 10.61 22.46 -13.82
C THR A 357 10.26 23.44 -12.70
N ASP A 358 9.42 24.41 -12.96
CA ASP A 358 8.95 25.34 -11.92
C ASP A 358 8.08 24.66 -10.86
N ALA A 359 7.39 23.57 -11.22
CA ALA A 359 6.47 22.88 -10.32
C ALA A 359 7.06 21.60 -9.69
N VAL A 360 7.99 20.91 -10.39
CA VAL A 360 8.36 19.55 -10.00
C VAL A 360 9.86 19.24 -10.18
N PHE A 361 10.38 18.47 -9.23
CA PHE A 361 11.66 17.79 -9.35
C PHE A 361 11.41 16.39 -9.92
N ALA A 362 11.88 16.13 -11.15
CA ALA A 362 11.68 14.88 -11.87
C ALA A 362 12.99 14.13 -12.02
N ALA A 363 13.09 12.96 -11.41
CA ALA A 363 14.28 12.11 -11.50
C ALA A 363 13.93 10.75 -12.10
N ARG A 364 14.70 10.37 -13.13
CA ARG A 364 14.58 9.07 -13.77
C ARG A 364 15.70 8.13 -13.33
N HIS A 365 15.33 6.87 -13.11
CA HIS A 365 16.29 5.80 -12.87
C HIS A 365 15.87 4.48 -13.54
N GLY A 366 16.85 3.58 -13.71
CA GLY A 366 16.63 2.25 -14.27
C GLY A 366 16.76 2.20 -15.80
N LEU A 367 17.33 1.09 -16.27
CA LEU A 367 17.53 0.82 -17.68
C LEU A 367 16.48 -0.15 -18.24
N LEU A 368 16.30 -1.29 -17.58
CA LEU A 368 15.32 -2.31 -17.98
C LEU A 368 13.92 -1.94 -17.49
N ARG A 369 13.79 -1.54 -16.24
CA ARG A 369 12.59 -0.95 -15.66
C ARG A 369 12.88 0.52 -15.43
N ARG A 370 12.42 1.38 -16.32
CA ARG A 370 12.52 2.83 -16.17
C ARG A 370 11.48 3.29 -15.17
N SER A 371 11.90 4.14 -14.25
CA SER A 371 11.03 4.77 -13.27
C SER A 371 11.31 6.27 -13.29
N LEU A 372 10.30 7.06 -13.60
CA LEU A 372 10.32 8.52 -13.54
C LEU A 372 9.54 8.94 -12.30
N SER A 373 10.23 9.49 -11.32
CA SER A 373 9.62 9.98 -10.07
C SER A 373 9.45 11.49 -10.15
N LEU A 374 8.25 11.97 -9.87
CA LEU A 374 7.84 13.37 -9.88
C LEU A 374 7.56 13.80 -8.44
N VAL A 375 8.31 14.78 -7.94
CA VAL A 375 8.14 15.34 -6.59
C VAL A 375 7.78 16.82 -6.71
N PRO A 376 6.56 17.24 -6.35
CA PRO A 376 6.23 18.66 -6.29
C PRO A 376 7.15 19.40 -5.31
N HIS A 377 7.62 20.60 -5.66
CA HIS A 377 8.53 21.35 -4.79
C HIS A 377 7.94 21.63 -3.41
N ALA A 378 6.63 21.85 -3.33
CA ALA A 378 5.89 22.06 -2.09
C ALA A 378 5.94 20.85 -1.12
N LYS A 379 6.09 19.63 -1.65
CA LYS A 379 6.07 18.37 -0.85
C LYS A 379 7.47 17.92 -0.42
N VAL A 380 8.52 18.64 -0.80
CA VAL A 380 9.91 18.38 -0.41
C VAL A 380 10.15 18.80 1.04
N GLN A 381 10.56 17.87 1.88
CA GLN A 381 10.87 18.12 3.30
C GLN A 381 12.35 18.43 3.52
N SER A 382 13.23 17.64 2.92
CA SER A 382 14.67 17.86 3.01
C SER A 382 15.37 17.62 1.67
N VAL A 383 16.50 18.30 1.51
CA VAL A 383 17.39 18.11 0.36
C VAL A 383 18.79 17.86 0.89
N ARG A 384 19.44 16.80 0.43
CA ARG A 384 20.78 16.43 0.87
C ARG A 384 21.65 16.02 -0.29
N LEU A 385 22.93 16.34 -0.19
CA LEU A 385 23.96 15.94 -1.14
C LEU A 385 24.74 14.76 -0.55
N VAL A 386 24.89 13.71 -1.33
CA VAL A 386 25.64 12.51 -0.95
C VAL A 386 26.72 12.27 -1.98
N GLN A 387 27.97 12.08 -1.49
CA GLN A 387 29.11 11.85 -2.35
C GLN A 387 30.02 10.78 -1.72
N GLY A 388 30.02 9.59 -2.31
CA GLY A 388 30.91 8.49 -1.91
C GLY A 388 32.35 8.69 -2.41
N PRO A 389 33.32 7.88 -1.95
CA PRO A 389 34.73 7.98 -2.34
C PRO A 389 34.94 7.92 -3.86
N TRP A 390 34.32 6.97 -4.53
CA TRP A 390 34.41 6.81 -5.99
C TRP A 390 33.75 7.98 -6.74
N GLN A 391 32.63 8.47 -6.24
CA GLN A 391 31.97 9.64 -6.81
C GLN A 391 32.85 10.89 -6.68
N ARG A 392 33.53 11.03 -5.54
CA ARG A 392 34.46 12.14 -5.29
C ARG A 392 35.63 12.09 -6.27
N ALA A 393 36.24 10.91 -6.45
CA ALA A 393 37.33 10.73 -7.41
C ALA A 393 36.93 11.05 -8.86
N ARG A 394 35.63 10.91 -9.20
CA ARG A 394 35.11 11.20 -10.53
C ARG A 394 34.40 12.56 -10.63
N GLY A 395 34.40 13.36 -9.57
CA GLY A 395 33.76 14.67 -9.53
C GLY A 395 32.25 14.63 -9.77
N VAL A 396 31.57 13.58 -9.28
CA VAL A 396 30.11 13.43 -9.33
C VAL A 396 29.51 13.28 -7.94
N ALA A 397 28.23 13.62 -7.77
CA ALA A 397 27.49 13.52 -6.52
C ALA A 397 26.02 13.19 -6.79
N ASP A 398 25.32 12.69 -5.78
CA ASP A 398 23.89 12.45 -5.80
C ASP A 398 23.17 13.54 -4.98
N VAL A 399 22.07 14.09 -5.52
CA VAL A 399 21.18 14.99 -4.79
C VAL A 399 19.92 14.23 -4.45
N HIS A 400 19.66 14.05 -3.18
CA HIS A 400 18.51 13.37 -2.63
C HIS A 400 17.46 14.39 -2.19
N VAL A 401 16.21 14.11 -2.53
CA VAL A 401 15.02 14.86 -2.14
C VAL A 401 14.13 13.92 -1.34
N ASP A 402 13.90 14.25 -0.07
CA ASP A 402 13.09 13.46 0.84
C ASP A 402 11.69 14.07 0.95
N THR A 403 10.66 13.22 1.04
CA THR A 403 9.24 13.59 1.12
C THR A 403 8.60 13.08 2.40
N GLY A 404 7.41 13.57 2.75
CA GLY A 404 6.70 13.22 3.97
C GLY A 404 6.20 11.77 4.06
N ALA A 405 6.26 11.02 2.97
CA ALA A 405 5.90 9.60 2.95
C ALA A 405 7.11 8.67 3.18
N ASN A 406 8.20 9.16 3.82
CA ASN A 406 9.48 8.44 3.97
C ASN A 406 10.10 8.03 2.62
N GLY A 407 9.61 8.59 1.51
CA GLY A 407 10.16 8.37 0.18
C GLY A 407 11.36 9.27 -0.08
N THR A 408 12.39 8.71 -0.72
CA THR A 408 13.56 9.46 -1.20
C THR A 408 13.63 9.34 -2.71
N VAL A 409 13.70 10.47 -3.39
CA VAL A 409 13.96 10.55 -4.84
C VAL A 409 15.34 11.16 -5.06
N ALA A 410 16.17 10.55 -5.91
CA ALA A 410 17.54 10.97 -6.09
C ALA A 410 17.85 11.34 -7.54
N ALA A 411 18.44 12.52 -7.76
CA ALA A 411 19.17 12.87 -8.97
C ALA A 411 20.58 12.33 -8.85
N ARG A 412 20.84 11.18 -9.49
CA ARG A 412 22.09 10.44 -9.32
C ARG A 412 23.17 10.88 -10.29
N LEU A 413 24.42 10.85 -9.80
CA LEU A 413 25.65 11.01 -10.57
C LEU A 413 25.73 12.34 -11.34
N ARG A 414 25.26 13.43 -10.73
CA ARG A 414 25.39 14.78 -11.30
C ARG A 414 26.83 15.28 -11.13
N PRO A 415 27.36 16.18 -12.01
CA PRO A 415 28.59 16.88 -11.74
C PRO A 415 28.55 17.52 -10.34
N ALA A 416 29.64 17.44 -9.58
CA ALA A 416 29.65 17.84 -8.17
C ALA A 416 29.34 19.34 -7.98
N ASP A 417 29.82 20.18 -8.89
CA ASP A 417 29.52 21.61 -8.98
C ASP A 417 28.05 21.89 -9.26
N GLU A 418 27.48 21.20 -10.27
CA GLU A 418 26.07 21.28 -10.59
C GLU A 418 25.19 20.76 -9.42
N ALA A 419 25.59 19.68 -8.76
CA ALA A 419 24.89 19.12 -7.61
C ALA A 419 24.83 20.10 -6.43
N ALA A 420 25.89 20.86 -6.19
CA ALA A 420 25.93 21.89 -5.15
C ALA A 420 25.00 23.07 -5.48
N VAL A 421 24.94 23.48 -6.74
CA VAL A 421 24.00 24.51 -7.21
C VAL A 421 22.55 24.01 -7.12
N LEU A 422 22.32 22.77 -7.58
CA LEU A 422 21.00 22.13 -7.52
C LEU A 422 20.46 22.00 -6.09
N LEU A 423 21.33 21.65 -5.13
CA LEU A 423 20.97 21.56 -3.71
C LEU A 423 20.39 22.89 -3.20
N ARG A 424 21.08 24.00 -3.45
CA ARG A 424 20.64 25.34 -3.01
C ARG A 424 19.36 25.78 -3.72
N ALA A 425 19.34 25.64 -5.05
CA ALA A 425 18.19 26.00 -5.86
C ALA A 425 16.94 25.19 -5.49
N GLN A 426 17.10 23.87 -5.22
CA GLN A 426 15.99 23.01 -4.81
C GLN A 426 15.47 23.38 -3.42
N ALA A 427 16.34 23.71 -2.47
CA ALA A 427 15.95 24.19 -1.15
C ALA A 427 15.10 25.46 -1.23
N GLU A 428 15.48 26.41 -2.11
CA GLU A 428 14.72 27.65 -2.31
C GLU A 428 13.38 27.38 -3.01
N ARG A 429 13.35 26.59 -4.08
CA ARG A 429 12.10 26.19 -4.74
C ARG A 429 11.13 25.52 -3.77
N SER A 430 11.67 24.71 -2.84
CA SER A 430 10.85 24.03 -1.84
C SER A 430 10.25 25.00 -0.81
N ARG A 431 10.97 26.07 -0.45
CA ARG A 431 10.45 27.13 0.42
C ARG A 431 9.37 27.95 -0.26
N THR A 432 9.61 28.37 -1.50
CA THR A 432 8.65 29.10 -2.31
C THR A 432 7.40 28.26 -2.57
N GLY A 433 7.58 27.02 -3.03
CA GLY A 433 6.46 26.12 -3.29
C GLY A 433 5.58 25.87 -2.06
N ARG A 434 6.15 25.81 -0.84
CA ARG A 434 5.35 25.69 0.40
C ARG A 434 4.59 26.97 0.77
N ARG A 435 5.16 28.15 0.46
CA ARG A 435 4.46 29.42 0.70
C ARG A 435 3.27 29.60 -0.23
N ASP A 436 3.43 29.17 -1.48
CA ASP A 436 2.42 29.33 -2.53
C ASP A 436 1.42 28.17 -2.55
N ALA A 437 1.68 27.09 -1.79
CA ALA A 437 0.78 25.96 -1.68
C ALA A 437 -0.52 26.38 -0.98
N LEU A 438 -1.64 26.15 -1.65
CA LEU A 438 -2.95 26.27 -1.04
C LEU A 438 -3.07 25.23 0.10
N PRO A 439 -3.73 25.58 1.22
CA PRO A 439 -3.96 24.60 2.28
C PRO A 439 -4.74 23.41 1.74
N ASP A 440 -4.28 22.21 2.07
CA ASP A 440 -4.98 20.95 1.73
C ASP A 440 -6.35 20.97 2.42
N ARG A 441 -7.41 21.32 1.68
CA ARG A 441 -8.78 21.29 2.20
C ARG A 441 -9.34 19.91 1.92
N TRP A 442 -9.80 19.24 2.98
CA TRP A 442 -10.72 18.13 2.89
C TRP A 442 -12.08 18.70 2.52
N MET A 443 -12.67 18.26 1.44
CA MET A 443 -13.98 18.71 0.96
C MET A 443 -14.05 20.26 0.82
N ALA A 444 -13.60 20.78 -0.30
CA ALA A 444 -13.90 22.15 -0.72
C ALA A 444 -15.04 22.11 -1.76
#